data_0e0302cb61fcc4c3b78f0013e2c611cc
#
_entry.id   0e0302cb61fcc4c3b78f0013e2c611cc
#
_cell.length_a   1.000
_cell.length_b   1.000
_cell.length_c   1.000
_cell.angle_alpha   90.00
_cell.angle_beta   90.00
_cell.angle_gamma   90.00
#
_symmetry.space_group_name_H-M   'P 1'
#
loop_
_entity.id
_entity.type
_entity.pdbx_description
1 polymer ?
#
loop_
_entity_poly.entity_id
_entity_poly.type
_entity_poly.pdbx_seq_one_letter_code
_entity_poly.pdbx_strand_id
1 'polypeptide(L)'
;MSNCPKHDDILAAVTARSRWEQRQATWYQMRHDGLRRKNKPWPNAADMHYPLADGMIEKLKPTFVAQVYATDTVATFSALKSDWQAYQAGASQWFDYQLKQESNFEEEVDIAIDTMLQSAKCPVKVYWDAAKSQITFEAINPLYIIVPPWTGQLRNADWIVHVQRYSKAAYKRLPGFNTADDVIGKLCSGDGASDTGGTYEQQRVNREGITRSAEKDEIIVWELFYRDEAGQWRVRTYSPAQPTLLLRPEFGLPYNQGEFANPQPPPPFGEFNFEVKERGYYSPRGVCERVAAEEASLSKDWNTMKDHQTITCSPVFYAKQGVPQNANLRMVPGQILPFEIASVQFPPMPADVGNGMQATQRIAEERLSVPSVGVGRAVDPSKNKTAAETNLISSIMAASGDVRSRAFRRQLGALLNLAWGIAIQYRRETLDYYFNDELQQLDAAAFTGRYRIEPSGSGDNNNRALVLQRAMSRKQMFTGNPNINQRELDRSVLEADDPRLVKRLLLNEGTQQAEQLEDQAQEISIMLLGFPAQVRPADDDSAHLQSLVGFVQRAASRGEHMRAEVLQLVGNHAGEHLAALKKKNPGAYAQLAPKIGLWMGELK
;
A
#
# COMPACT_ATOMS: atom_id res chain seq x y z
N MET A 1 2.50 -36.08 23.49
CA MET A 1 3.91 -35.68 23.12
C MET A 1 3.84 -34.22 22.69
N SER A 2 4.76 -33.39 23.14
CA SER A 2 4.76 -31.96 22.81
C SER A 2 4.85 -31.76 21.29
N ASN A 3 3.95 -31.02 20.67
CA ASN A 3 3.97 -30.65 19.25
C ASN A 3 5.11 -29.66 18.91
N CYS A 4 5.95 -29.34 19.87
CA CYS A 4 7.13 -28.49 19.67
C CYS A 4 8.14 -29.19 18.76
N PRO A 5 8.53 -28.62 17.61
CA PRO A 5 9.54 -29.21 16.74
C PRO A 5 10.87 -29.28 17.46
N LYS A 6 11.62 -30.35 17.21
CA LYS A 6 12.99 -30.48 17.73
C LYS A 6 13.92 -29.57 16.93
N HIS A 7 15.04 -29.21 17.53
CA HIS A 7 16.05 -28.39 16.85
C HIS A 7 16.53 -29.03 15.52
N ASP A 8 16.69 -30.33 15.50
CA ASP A 8 17.13 -31.09 14.32
C ASP A 8 16.10 -31.04 13.19
N ASP A 9 14.79 -30.99 13.49
CA ASP A 9 13.72 -30.86 12.49
C ASP A 9 13.79 -29.48 11.81
N ILE A 10 14.14 -28.45 12.57
CA ILE A 10 14.31 -27.10 12.05
C ILE A 10 15.58 -27.02 11.19
N LEU A 11 16.70 -27.63 11.63
CA LEU A 11 17.92 -27.70 10.81
C LEU A 11 17.69 -28.47 9.49
N ALA A 12 16.91 -29.54 9.54
CA ALA A 12 16.51 -30.26 8.31
C ALA A 12 15.73 -29.36 7.36
N ALA A 13 14.82 -28.52 7.87
CA ALA A 13 14.09 -27.56 7.06
C ALA A 13 15.01 -26.47 6.45
N VAL A 14 15.98 -25.98 7.21
CA VAL A 14 17.02 -25.05 6.70
C VAL A 14 17.80 -25.69 5.54
N THR A 15 18.26 -26.94 5.75
CA THR A 15 19.01 -27.67 4.70
C THR A 15 18.16 -27.88 3.45
N ALA A 16 16.89 -28.25 3.62
CA ALA A 16 15.96 -28.50 2.51
C ALA A 16 15.74 -27.27 1.62
N ARG A 17 15.83 -26.05 2.15
CA ARG A 17 15.63 -24.81 1.40
C ARG A 17 16.92 -24.18 0.84
N SER A 18 18.08 -24.77 1.05
CA SER A 18 19.39 -24.20 0.69
C SER A 18 19.49 -23.75 -0.78
N ARG A 19 18.93 -24.53 -1.73
CA ARG A 19 18.89 -24.16 -3.15
C ARG A 19 18.01 -22.92 -3.40
N TRP A 20 16.93 -22.77 -2.64
CA TRP A 20 16.08 -21.58 -2.72
C TRP A 20 16.81 -20.36 -2.16
N GLU A 21 17.53 -20.49 -1.05
CA GLU A 21 18.36 -19.41 -0.48
C GLU A 21 19.43 -18.92 -1.46
N GLN A 22 20.13 -19.84 -2.11
CA GLN A 22 21.11 -19.51 -3.15
C GLN A 22 20.47 -18.71 -4.32
N ARG A 23 19.27 -19.11 -4.76
CA ARG A 23 18.54 -18.33 -5.76
C ARG A 23 18.20 -16.92 -5.28
N GLN A 24 17.73 -16.76 -4.04
CA GLN A 24 17.44 -15.43 -3.48
C GLN A 24 18.68 -14.54 -3.41
N ALA A 25 19.83 -15.11 -3.05
CA ALA A 25 21.10 -14.39 -3.09
C ALA A 25 21.47 -13.96 -4.52
N THR A 26 21.23 -14.82 -5.52
CA THR A 26 21.44 -14.49 -6.94
C THR A 26 20.52 -13.33 -7.38
N TRP A 27 19.23 -13.35 -6.98
CA TRP A 27 18.27 -12.29 -7.32
C TRP A 27 18.63 -10.96 -6.64
N TYR A 28 19.12 -11.01 -5.42
CA TYR A 28 19.61 -9.81 -4.75
C TYR A 28 20.82 -9.22 -5.49
N GLN A 29 21.80 -10.05 -5.83
CA GLN A 29 22.97 -9.62 -6.60
C GLN A 29 22.56 -9.05 -7.95
N MET A 30 21.66 -9.71 -8.67
CA MET A 30 21.15 -9.27 -9.96
C MET A 30 20.52 -7.87 -9.89
N ARG A 31 19.76 -7.55 -8.86
CA ARG A 31 19.16 -6.23 -8.67
C ARG A 31 20.17 -5.16 -8.29
N HIS A 32 21.16 -5.52 -7.49
CA HIS A 32 22.03 -4.54 -6.81
C HIS A 32 23.48 -4.56 -7.30
N ASP A 33 23.77 -5.24 -8.41
CA ASP A 33 25.12 -5.30 -8.94
C ASP A 33 25.67 -3.91 -9.26
N GLY A 34 26.84 -3.64 -8.68
CA GLY A 34 27.58 -2.41 -8.88
C GLY A 34 28.51 -2.43 -10.09
N LEU A 35 29.43 -1.48 -10.11
CA LEU A 35 30.48 -1.42 -11.13
C LEU A 35 31.35 -2.66 -11.07
N ARG A 36 31.40 -3.39 -12.18
CA ARG A 36 32.26 -4.56 -12.37
C ARG A 36 33.47 -4.17 -13.21
N ARG A 37 34.55 -4.92 -13.06
CA ARG A 37 35.74 -4.79 -13.90
C ARG A 37 36.17 -6.17 -14.36
N LYS A 38 36.35 -6.30 -15.66
CA LYS A 38 36.74 -7.53 -16.31
C LYS A 38 38.11 -7.35 -16.96
N ASN A 39 38.97 -8.35 -16.79
CA ASN A 39 40.32 -8.35 -17.37
C ASN A 39 40.44 -9.32 -18.55
N LYS A 40 39.39 -9.96 -18.96
CA LYS A 40 39.32 -10.87 -20.11
C LYS A 40 38.18 -10.43 -21.03
N PRO A 41 38.34 -10.43 -22.37
CA PRO A 41 39.53 -10.83 -23.14
C PRO A 41 40.72 -9.88 -23.06
N TRP A 42 40.53 -8.64 -22.59
CA TRP A 42 41.58 -7.64 -22.32
C TRP A 42 41.30 -6.86 -21.03
N PRO A 43 42.31 -6.17 -20.48
CA PRO A 43 42.10 -5.36 -19.28
C PRO A 43 41.05 -4.26 -19.51
N ASN A 44 40.10 -4.14 -18.59
CA ASN A 44 38.96 -3.22 -18.65
C ASN A 44 37.99 -3.47 -19.83
N ALA A 45 37.87 -4.70 -20.33
CA ALA A 45 36.78 -5.10 -21.21
C ALA A 45 35.42 -4.78 -20.57
N ALA A 46 34.41 -4.52 -21.37
CA ALA A 46 33.09 -4.17 -20.88
C ALA A 46 32.50 -5.29 -20.01
N ASP A 47 32.08 -4.93 -18.79
CA ASP A 47 31.41 -5.81 -17.86
C ASP A 47 30.33 -5.02 -17.13
N MET A 48 29.40 -4.49 -17.90
CA MET A 48 28.26 -3.74 -17.39
C MET A 48 27.10 -4.69 -17.15
N HIS A 49 26.43 -4.46 -16.05
CA HIS A 49 25.16 -5.09 -15.74
C HIS A 49 24.02 -4.22 -16.29
N TYR A 50 23.12 -4.81 -17.09
CA TYR A 50 21.93 -4.12 -17.59
C TYR A 50 20.82 -4.18 -16.53
N PRO A 51 20.40 -3.08 -15.91
CA PRO A 51 19.52 -3.10 -14.73
C PRO A 51 18.03 -3.25 -15.12
N LEU A 52 17.69 -4.37 -15.80
CA LEU A 52 16.33 -4.62 -16.27
C LEU A 52 15.38 -4.89 -15.09
N ALA A 53 15.78 -5.78 -14.18
CA ALA A 53 14.96 -6.19 -13.04
C ALA A 53 14.65 -5.01 -12.11
N ASP A 54 15.64 -4.22 -11.79
CA ASP A 54 15.47 -3.03 -10.95
C ASP A 54 14.53 -2.01 -11.61
N GLY A 55 14.74 -1.72 -12.90
CA GLY A 55 13.84 -0.84 -13.65
C GLY A 55 12.40 -1.36 -13.76
N MET A 56 12.20 -2.69 -13.77
CA MET A 56 10.85 -3.28 -13.75
C MET A 56 10.21 -3.22 -12.38
N ILE A 57 10.98 -3.39 -11.30
CA ILE A 57 10.50 -3.24 -9.92
C ILE A 57 10.03 -1.80 -9.69
N GLU A 58 10.85 -0.83 -10.08
CA GLU A 58 10.50 0.60 -9.93
C GLU A 58 9.24 1.00 -10.73
N LYS A 59 9.01 0.37 -11.89
CA LYS A 59 7.77 0.58 -12.66
C LYS A 59 6.53 -0.08 -12.04
N LEU A 60 6.70 -1.21 -11.36
CA LEU A 60 5.59 -1.97 -10.75
C LEU A 60 5.23 -1.47 -9.35
N LYS A 61 6.22 -1.01 -8.57
CA LYS A 61 6.04 -0.57 -7.18
C LYS A 61 4.88 0.44 -7.02
N PRO A 62 4.79 1.53 -7.82
CA PRO A 62 3.69 2.49 -7.70
C PRO A 62 2.30 1.88 -7.85
N THR A 63 2.15 0.82 -8.66
CA THR A 63 0.87 0.13 -8.84
C THR A 63 0.39 -0.54 -7.56
N PHE A 64 1.30 -1.14 -6.78
CA PHE A 64 0.97 -1.77 -5.50
C PHE A 64 0.80 -0.74 -4.39
N VAL A 65 1.65 0.29 -4.33
CA VAL A 65 1.53 1.41 -3.39
C VAL A 65 0.18 2.11 -3.55
N ALA A 66 -0.27 2.33 -4.78
CA ALA A 66 -1.58 2.89 -5.05
C ALA A 66 -2.75 2.01 -4.58
N GLN A 67 -2.59 0.68 -4.44
CA GLN A 67 -3.63 -0.16 -3.85
C GLN A 67 -3.79 0.06 -2.34
N VAL A 68 -2.78 0.59 -1.69
CA VAL A 68 -2.80 0.89 -0.25
C VAL A 68 -3.30 2.31 0.00
N TYR A 69 -2.80 3.29 -0.76
CA TYR A 69 -2.94 4.73 -0.47
C TYR A 69 -3.78 5.51 -1.49
N ALA A 70 -4.53 4.83 -2.38
CA ALA A 70 -5.36 5.50 -3.39
C ALA A 70 -6.53 6.31 -2.79
N THR A 71 -6.90 6.05 -1.55
CA THR A 71 -7.99 6.71 -0.82
C THR A 71 -7.49 7.27 0.50
N ASP A 72 -8.19 8.25 1.04
CA ASP A 72 -7.83 8.85 2.34
C ASP A 72 -7.92 7.86 3.50
N THR A 73 -8.68 6.80 3.38
CA THR A 73 -8.76 5.71 4.36
C THR A 73 -8.04 4.48 3.83
N VAL A 74 -7.26 3.80 4.65
CA VAL A 74 -6.56 2.56 4.29
C VAL A 74 -7.52 1.38 4.30
N ALA A 75 -8.46 1.36 5.24
CA ALA A 75 -9.37 0.24 5.46
C ALA A 75 -10.82 0.70 5.63
N THR A 76 -11.73 -0.07 5.06
CA THR A 76 -13.18 0.06 5.28
C THR A 76 -13.69 -1.11 6.11
N PHE A 77 -14.52 -0.81 7.10
CA PHE A 77 -15.15 -1.78 7.96
C PHE A 77 -16.58 -2.03 7.49
N SER A 78 -17.01 -3.28 7.54
CA SER A 78 -18.40 -3.68 7.31
C SER A 78 -18.85 -4.54 8.49
N ALA A 79 -19.84 -4.07 9.24
CA ALA A 79 -20.36 -4.79 10.39
C ALA A 79 -21.04 -6.09 9.93
N LEU A 80 -20.72 -7.21 10.59
CA LEU A 80 -21.32 -8.51 10.29
C LEU A 80 -22.68 -8.72 10.97
N LYS A 81 -23.08 -7.84 11.90
CA LYS A 81 -24.38 -7.81 12.57
C LYS A 81 -24.89 -6.39 12.72
N SER A 82 -26.21 -6.21 12.78
CA SER A 82 -26.88 -4.91 12.95
C SER A 82 -26.41 -4.15 14.20
N ASP A 83 -26.20 -4.85 15.30
CA ASP A 83 -25.84 -4.27 16.60
C ASP A 83 -24.49 -3.54 16.57
N TRP A 84 -23.59 -3.93 15.66
CA TRP A 84 -22.28 -3.31 15.50
C TRP A 84 -22.21 -2.22 14.43
N GLN A 85 -23.33 -1.99 13.75
CA GLN A 85 -23.40 -1.00 12.65
C GLN A 85 -23.17 0.42 13.16
N ALA A 86 -23.65 0.72 14.40
CA ALA A 86 -23.45 2.02 15.03
C ALA A 86 -21.97 2.35 15.31
N TYR A 87 -21.15 1.32 15.56
CA TYR A 87 -19.73 1.49 15.89
C TYR A 87 -18.80 1.40 14.66
N GLN A 88 -19.34 1.02 13.51
CA GLN A 88 -18.56 0.72 12.29
C GLN A 88 -17.71 1.91 11.84
N ALA A 89 -18.30 3.11 11.82
CA ALA A 89 -17.61 4.33 11.38
C ALA A 89 -16.46 4.70 12.34
N GLY A 90 -16.73 4.71 13.65
CA GLY A 90 -15.72 5.00 14.67
C GLY A 90 -14.58 3.98 14.68
N ALA A 91 -14.90 2.67 14.55
CA ALA A 91 -13.89 1.62 14.49
C ALA A 91 -12.98 1.79 13.25
N SER A 92 -13.57 2.12 12.09
CA SER A 92 -12.83 2.37 10.86
C SER A 92 -11.90 3.59 10.98
N GLN A 93 -12.40 4.69 11.55
CA GLN A 93 -11.64 5.92 11.74
C GLN A 93 -10.49 5.74 12.72
N TRP A 94 -10.75 5.08 13.87
CA TRP A 94 -9.71 4.78 14.85
C TRP A 94 -8.62 3.88 14.27
N PHE A 95 -9.00 2.86 13.50
CA PHE A 95 -8.04 1.95 12.90
C PHE A 95 -7.16 2.67 11.86
N ASP A 96 -7.76 3.55 11.07
CA ASP A 96 -7.04 4.39 10.12
C ASP A 96 -6.05 5.35 10.82
N TYR A 97 -6.48 5.95 11.94
CA TYR A 97 -5.61 6.74 12.81
C TYR A 97 -4.43 5.92 13.34
N GLN A 98 -4.67 4.69 13.83
CA GLN A 98 -3.61 3.79 14.30
C GLN A 98 -2.62 3.45 13.17
N LEU A 99 -3.11 3.15 11.97
CA LEU A 99 -2.25 2.78 10.84
C LEU A 99 -1.39 3.94 10.34
N LYS A 100 -1.94 5.17 10.30
CA LYS A 100 -1.26 6.31 9.68
C LYS A 100 -0.42 7.14 10.64
N GLN A 101 -0.86 7.28 11.89
CA GLN A 101 -0.23 8.24 12.82
C GLN A 101 0.55 7.55 13.93
N GLU A 102 0.07 6.43 14.42
CA GLU A 102 0.67 5.79 15.59
C GLU A 102 1.62 4.65 15.20
N SER A 103 1.26 3.84 14.21
CA SER A 103 2.06 2.68 13.82
C SER A 103 3.08 3.00 12.73
N ASN A 104 4.01 2.08 12.52
CA ASN A 104 4.99 2.10 11.43
C ASN A 104 4.46 1.43 10.15
N PHE A 105 3.14 1.39 9.96
CA PHE A 105 2.51 0.64 8.86
C PHE A 105 2.97 1.09 7.48
N GLU A 106 3.06 2.40 7.24
CA GLU A 106 3.41 2.94 5.92
C GLU A 106 4.83 2.53 5.51
N GLU A 107 5.79 2.69 6.41
CA GLU A 107 7.19 2.33 6.17
C GLU A 107 7.35 0.83 5.91
N GLU A 108 6.74 0.01 6.77
CA GLU A 108 6.87 -1.44 6.68
C GLU A 108 6.15 -2.05 5.47
N VAL A 109 5.02 -1.47 5.05
CA VAL A 109 4.33 -1.92 3.83
C VAL A 109 5.12 -1.55 2.58
N ASP A 110 5.76 -0.40 2.53
CA ASP A 110 6.63 -0.02 1.42
C ASP A 110 7.84 -0.97 1.29
N ILE A 111 8.47 -1.31 2.42
CA ILE A 111 9.53 -2.32 2.48
C ILE A 111 9.00 -3.69 2.05
N ALA A 112 7.80 -4.05 2.50
CA ALA A 112 7.19 -5.33 2.17
C ALA A 112 6.85 -5.45 0.68
N ILE A 113 6.36 -4.39 0.05
CA ILE A 113 6.10 -4.35 -1.41
C ILE A 113 7.42 -4.52 -2.17
N ASP A 114 8.46 -3.78 -1.80
CA ASP A 114 9.77 -3.87 -2.45
C ASP A 114 10.38 -5.26 -2.34
N THR A 115 10.37 -5.83 -1.13
CA THR A 115 10.84 -7.19 -0.84
C THR A 115 10.03 -8.25 -1.60
N MET A 116 8.70 -8.09 -1.66
CA MET A 116 7.81 -8.98 -2.41
C MET A 116 8.13 -8.95 -3.93
N LEU A 117 8.39 -7.79 -4.49
CA LEU A 117 8.73 -7.67 -5.90
C LEU A 117 10.08 -8.33 -6.21
N GLN A 118 11.08 -8.14 -5.37
CA GLN A 118 12.40 -8.74 -5.52
C GLN A 118 12.39 -10.24 -5.27
N SER A 119 11.96 -10.65 -4.06
CA SER A 119 12.13 -12.01 -3.52
C SER A 119 10.91 -12.89 -3.69
N ALA A 120 9.90 -12.45 -4.45
CA ALA A 120 8.62 -13.11 -4.68
C ALA A 120 7.63 -13.06 -3.53
N LYS A 121 8.07 -12.82 -2.31
CA LYS A 121 7.24 -12.76 -1.10
C LYS A 121 7.87 -11.87 -0.04
N CYS A 122 7.02 -11.40 0.85
CA CYS A 122 7.42 -10.77 2.10
C CYS A 122 6.48 -11.21 3.22
N PRO A 123 6.96 -11.97 4.22
CA PRO A 123 6.28 -12.15 5.49
C PRO A 123 6.25 -10.83 6.26
N VAL A 124 5.11 -10.54 6.90
CA VAL A 124 4.95 -9.37 7.77
C VAL A 124 4.46 -9.84 9.12
N LYS A 125 5.28 -9.63 10.15
CA LYS A 125 4.90 -9.91 11.53
C LYS A 125 4.09 -8.74 12.07
N VAL A 126 3.01 -9.05 12.76
CA VAL A 126 2.16 -8.05 13.41
C VAL A 126 2.11 -8.36 14.90
N TYR A 127 2.37 -7.38 15.73
CA TYR A 127 2.33 -7.53 17.17
C TYR A 127 1.93 -6.23 17.86
N TRP A 128 1.55 -6.36 19.12
CA TRP A 128 1.22 -5.22 19.96
C TRP A 128 2.45 -4.76 20.75
N ASP A 129 2.85 -3.51 20.57
CA ASP A 129 3.86 -2.87 21.40
C ASP A 129 3.20 -2.29 22.66
N ALA A 130 3.37 -2.99 23.79
CA ALA A 130 2.77 -2.56 25.06
C ALA A 130 3.37 -1.25 25.60
N ALA A 131 4.63 -0.94 25.25
CA ALA A 131 5.28 0.29 25.73
C ALA A 131 4.72 1.54 25.05
N LYS A 132 4.39 1.42 23.75
CA LYS A 132 3.82 2.50 22.97
C LYS A 132 2.30 2.41 22.85
N SER A 133 1.70 1.30 23.31
CA SER A 133 0.27 1.03 23.17
C SER A 133 -0.25 1.08 21.73
N GLN A 134 0.52 0.55 20.79
CA GLN A 134 0.22 0.60 19.34
C GLN A 134 0.41 -0.75 18.66
N ILE A 135 -0.20 -0.88 17.48
CA ILE A 135 0.07 -1.99 16.56
C ILE A 135 1.41 -1.73 15.88
N THR A 136 2.26 -2.73 15.82
CA THR A 136 3.57 -2.64 15.15
C THR A 136 3.65 -3.70 14.06
N PHE A 137 4.16 -3.31 12.92
CA PHE A 137 4.41 -4.16 11.77
C PHE A 137 5.91 -4.36 11.60
N GLU A 138 6.32 -5.50 11.10
CA GLU A 138 7.71 -5.82 10.79
C GLU A 138 7.75 -6.60 9.48
N ALA A 139 8.20 -5.96 8.41
CA ALA A 139 8.44 -6.58 7.12
C ALA A 139 9.72 -7.43 7.20
N ILE A 140 9.59 -8.72 7.03
CA ILE A 140 10.68 -9.65 7.24
C ILE A 140 11.18 -10.15 5.89
N ASN A 141 12.50 -10.11 5.67
CA ASN A 141 13.07 -10.80 4.54
C ASN A 141 12.74 -12.29 4.62
N PRO A 142 12.19 -12.92 3.57
CA PRO A 142 11.75 -14.32 3.61
C PRO A 142 12.85 -15.32 3.97
N LEU A 143 14.11 -14.94 3.86
CA LEU A 143 15.26 -15.73 4.31
C LEU A 143 15.31 -15.92 5.83
N TYR A 144 14.75 -14.98 6.58
CA TYR A 144 14.70 -15.04 8.05
C TYR A 144 13.46 -15.74 8.59
N ILE A 145 12.58 -16.27 7.73
CA ILE A 145 11.46 -17.13 8.13
C ILE A 145 11.75 -18.56 7.71
N ILE A 146 11.72 -19.48 8.67
CA ILE A 146 11.87 -20.92 8.43
C ILE A 146 10.53 -21.58 8.73
N VAL A 147 10.06 -22.41 7.80
CA VAL A 147 8.83 -23.20 7.93
C VAL A 147 9.06 -24.63 7.48
N PRO A 148 8.19 -25.58 7.84
CA PRO A 148 8.24 -26.94 7.30
C PRO A 148 8.26 -26.94 5.76
N PRO A 149 9.02 -27.82 5.10
CA PRO A 149 9.13 -27.85 3.64
C PRO A 149 7.78 -28.06 2.90
N TRP A 150 6.82 -28.73 3.55
CA TRP A 150 5.47 -28.99 3.01
C TRP A 150 4.47 -27.86 3.24
N THR A 151 4.87 -26.76 3.87
CA THR A 151 4.00 -25.62 4.13
C THR A 151 3.57 -24.97 2.83
N GLY A 152 2.24 -24.83 2.64
CA GLY A 152 1.70 -24.15 1.47
C GLY A 152 1.63 -22.64 1.63
N GLN A 153 1.11 -22.18 2.77
CA GLN A 153 0.97 -20.77 3.14
C GLN A 153 1.33 -20.60 4.61
N LEU A 154 1.85 -19.44 4.97
CA LEU A 154 2.32 -19.15 6.32
C LEU A 154 1.24 -19.34 7.38
N ARG A 155 -0.01 -18.93 7.07
CA ARG A 155 -1.16 -19.09 7.97
C ARG A 155 -1.48 -20.56 8.34
N ASN A 156 -1.06 -21.51 7.51
CA ASN A 156 -1.31 -22.95 7.69
C ASN A 156 -0.09 -23.70 8.18
N ALA A 157 0.99 -22.99 8.57
CA ALA A 157 2.19 -23.62 9.08
C ALA A 157 1.93 -24.25 10.45
N ASP A 158 2.52 -25.41 10.68
CA ASP A 158 2.50 -26.07 11.99
C ASP A 158 3.41 -25.35 12.98
N TRP A 159 4.53 -24.84 12.46
CA TRP A 159 5.47 -24.01 13.19
C TRP A 159 6.17 -23.02 12.26
N ILE A 160 6.64 -21.91 12.83
CA ILE A 160 7.33 -20.82 12.14
C ILE A 160 8.52 -20.41 13.01
N VAL A 161 9.70 -20.30 12.43
CA VAL A 161 10.85 -19.69 13.11
C VAL A 161 11.15 -18.35 12.47
N HIS A 162 11.18 -17.32 13.29
CA HIS A 162 11.69 -16.01 12.93
C HIS A 162 13.14 -15.87 13.44
N VAL A 163 14.06 -15.70 12.51
CA VAL A 163 15.49 -15.54 12.79
C VAL A 163 15.78 -14.05 13.01
N GLN A 164 16.27 -13.71 14.18
CA GLN A 164 16.64 -12.34 14.54
C GLN A 164 18.13 -12.27 14.84
N ARG A 165 18.74 -11.14 14.54
CA ARG A 165 20.17 -10.89 14.76
C ARG A 165 20.35 -9.64 15.60
N TYR A 166 21.12 -9.75 16.67
CA TYR A 166 21.37 -8.67 17.60
C TYR A 166 22.86 -8.47 17.85
N SER A 167 23.28 -7.23 18.00
CA SER A 167 24.56 -6.95 18.65
C SER A 167 24.44 -7.25 20.14
N LYS A 168 25.56 -7.52 20.82
CA LYS A 168 25.58 -7.70 22.28
C LYS A 168 24.88 -6.57 23.04
N ALA A 169 25.13 -5.33 22.61
CA ALA A 169 24.53 -4.15 23.23
C ALA A 169 23.01 -4.06 23.00
N ALA A 170 22.53 -4.46 21.81
CA ALA A 170 21.11 -4.52 21.52
C ALA A 170 20.42 -5.64 22.30
N TYR A 171 21.03 -6.81 22.35
CA TYR A 171 20.51 -7.95 23.10
C TYR A 171 20.33 -7.65 24.60
N LYS A 172 21.31 -6.96 25.22
CA LYS A 172 21.22 -6.54 26.63
C LYS A 172 20.03 -5.64 26.95
N ARG A 173 19.46 -4.96 25.95
CA ARG A 173 18.31 -4.06 26.11
C ARG A 173 16.96 -4.74 25.89
N LEU A 174 16.94 -6.01 25.48
CA LEU A 174 15.69 -6.72 25.22
C LEU A 174 14.95 -7.02 26.53
N PRO A 175 13.70 -6.59 26.69
CA PRO A 175 12.95 -6.82 27.90
C PRO A 175 12.57 -8.31 28.03
N GLY A 176 12.75 -8.85 29.26
CA GLY A 176 12.37 -10.23 29.57
C GLY A 176 13.31 -11.31 29.04
N PHE A 177 14.42 -10.93 28.42
CA PHE A 177 15.47 -11.88 28.00
C PHE A 177 16.50 -12.11 29.12
N ASN A 178 17.13 -13.28 29.10
CA ASN A 178 18.25 -13.57 29.98
C ASN A 178 19.50 -12.86 29.43
N THR A 179 19.86 -11.75 30.05
CA THR A 179 20.96 -10.87 29.62
C THR A 179 22.21 -11.02 30.47
N ALA A 180 22.34 -12.12 31.24
CA ALA A 180 23.53 -12.41 32.05
C ALA A 180 24.77 -12.54 31.16
N ASP A 181 25.92 -12.01 31.62
CA ASP A 181 27.15 -11.97 30.82
C ASP A 181 27.70 -13.35 30.49
N ASP A 182 27.50 -14.36 31.36
CA ASP A 182 27.86 -15.75 31.10
C ASP A 182 27.00 -16.36 29.96
N VAL A 183 25.72 -16.00 29.89
CA VAL A 183 24.83 -16.41 28.79
C VAL A 183 25.28 -15.75 27.49
N ILE A 184 25.50 -14.46 27.49
CA ILE A 184 25.98 -13.72 26.32
C ILE A 184 27.31 -14.30 25.81
N GLY A 185 28.24 -14.63 26.73
CA GLY A 185 29.51 -15.27 26.40
C GLY A 185 29.32 -16.60 25.65
N LYS A 186 28.39 -17.45 26.11
CA LYS A 186 28.05 -18.72 25.45
C LYS A 186 27.40 -18.53 24.09
N LEU A 187 26.55 -17.52 23.93
CA LEU A 187 25.86 -17.21 22.66
C LEU A 187 26.81 -16.70 21.58
N CYS A 188 27.86 -15.96 21.97
CA CYS A 188 28.86 -15.42 21.06
C CYS A 188 30.03 -16.38 20.75
N SER A 189 30.28 -17.38 21.61
CA SER A 189 31.37 -18.34 21.44
C SER A 189 30.97 -19.62 20.70
N GLY A 190 29.67 -19.83 20.48
CA GLY A 190 29.19 -20.98 19.72
C GLY A 190 29.52 -20.82 18.24
N ASP A 191 30.07 -21.89 17.63
CA ASP A 191 30.10 -21.99 16.18
C ASP A 191 28.63 -21.86 15.70
N GLY A 192 28.25 -20.69 15.22
CA GLY A 192 26.90 -20.36 14.79
C GLY A 192 26.52 -21.15 13.54
N ALA A 193 26.49 -22.45 13.68
CA ALA A 193 26.46 -23.46 12.64
C ALA A 193 25.22 -23.49 11.76
N SER A 194 24.33 -22.55 11.86
CA SER A 194 23.25 -22.37 10.86
C SER A 194 23.13 -20.93 10.47
N ASP A 195 24.10 -20.47 9.71
CA ASP A 195 24.02 -19.18 9.03
C ASP A 195 22.93 -19.21 7.95
N THR A 196 21.68 -19.10 8.42
CA THR A 196 20.53 -18.96 7.55
C THR A 196 20.65 -17.64 6.81
N GLY A 197 20.85 -17.72 5.49
CA GLY A 197 21.03 -16.56 4.64
C GLY A 197 22.47 -16.05 4.52
N GLY A 198 23.48 -16.80 4.97
CA GLY A 198 24.87 -16.35 4.97
C GLY A 198 25.39 -15.82 3.66
N THR A 199 25.07 -16.48 2.54
CA THR A 199 25.46 -16.00 1.21
C THR A 199 24.78 -14.65 0.88
N TYR A 200 23.51 -14.51 1.21
CA TYR A 200 22.77 -13.26 1.01
C TYR A 200 23.32 -12.13 1.88
N GLU A 201 23.52 -12.41 3.16
CA GLU A 201 24.11 -11.45 4.10
C GLU A 201 25.51 -11.03 3.69
N GLN A 202 26.33 -11.95 3.22
CA GLN A 202 27.66 -11.62 2.70
C GLN A 202 27.58 -10.69 1.50
N GLN A 203 26.63 -10.90 0.58
CA GLN A 203 26.42 -10.02 -0.56
C GLN A 203 25.94 -8.63 -0.12
N ARG A 204 25.02 -8.57 0.86
CA ARG A 204 24.53 -7.31 1.42
C ARG A 204 25.67 -6.51 2.05
N VAL A 205 26.47 -7.14 2.89
CA VAL A 205 27.64 -6.54 3.57
C VAL A 205 28.68 -6.06 2.56
N ASN A 206 28.97 -6.88 1.54
CA ASN A 206 29.89 -6.49 0.46
C ASN A 206 29.39 -5.26 -0.31
N ARG A 207 28.07 -5.16 -0.57
CA ARG A 207 27.46 -4.01 -1.21
C ARG A 207 27.54 -2.75 -0.32
N GLU A 208 27.28 -2.90 0.96
CA GLU A 208 27.36 -1.80 1.93
C GLU A 208 28.82 -1.30 2.11
N GLY A 209 29.80 -2.06 1.61
CA GLY A 209 31.22 -1.74 1.77
C GLY A 209 31.72 -1.85 3.20
N ILE A 210 30.99 -2.57 4.04
CA ILE A 210 31.29 -2.76 5.44
C ILE A 210 32.09 -4.07 5.59
N THR A 211 33.19 -4.03 6.32
CA THR A 211 33.83 -5.25 6.77
C THR A 211 33.21 -5.61 8.12
N ARG A 212 32.43 -6.67 8.18
CA ARG A 212 32.00 -7.22 9.48
C ARG A 212 33.26 -7.68 10.21
N SER A 213 33.67 -6.93 11.20
CA SER A 213 34.71 -7.39 12.10
C SER A 213 34.10 -8.48 12.97
N ALA A 214 34.36 -9.69 12.57
CA ALA A 214 34.14 -10.93 13.32
C ALA A 214 32.74 -11.14 13.94
N GLU A 215 32.14 -12.20 13.54
CA GLU A 215 31.03 -12.97 14.10
C GLU A 215 30.95 -13.04 15.64
N LYS A 216 32.00 -12.59 16.34
CA LYS A 216 32.12 -12.63 17.80
C LYS A 216 31.18 -11.73 18.59
N ASP A 217 30.56 -10.74 17.95
CA ASP A 217 29.69 -9.78 18.62
C ASP A 217 28.21 -9.88 18.19
N GLU A 218 27.87 -10.81 17.30
CA GLU A 218 26.53 -11.06 16.82
C GLU A 218 25.88 -12.21 17.57
N ILE A 219 24.64 -12.02 18.02
CA ILE A 219 23.82 -13.04 18.68
C ILE A 219 22.65 -13.36 17.75
N ILE A 220 22.57 -14.61 17.31
CA ILE A 220 21.45 -15.11 16.53
C ILE A 220 20.40 -15.67 17.48
N VAL A 221 19.19 -15.18 17.37
CA VAL A 221 18.03 -15.60 18.15
C VAL A 221 16.99 -16.21 17.25
N TRP A 222 16.53 -17.39 17.58
CA TRP A 222 15.42 -18.06 16.94
C TRP A 222 14.18 -17.90 17.81
N GLU A 223 13.18 -17.21 17.27
CA GLU A 223 11.86 -17.10 17.86
C GLU A 223 10.95 -18.12 17.20
N LEU A 224 10.75 -19.24 17.85
CA LEU A 224 9.97 -20.38 17.37
C LEU A 224 8.52 -20.22 17.82
N PHE A 225 7.62 -20.02 16.86
CA PHE A 225 6.17 -20.11 17.04
C PHE A 225 5.73 -21.51 16.67
N TYR A 226 5.01 -22.20 17.55
CA TYR A 226 4.47 -23.52 17.27
C TYR A 226 3.09 -23.69 17.90
N ARG A 227 2.31 -24.66 17.38
CA ARG A 227 0.98 -24.99 17.92
C ARG A 227 1.12 -26.04 19.02
N ASP A 228 0.51 -25.77 20.16
CA ASP A 228 0.38 -26.78 21.22
C ASP A 228 -0.69 -27.83 20.89
N GLU A 229 -0.94 -28.78 21.79
CA GLU A 229 -1.93 -29.85 21.62
C GLU A 229 -3.37 -29.30 21.52
N ALA A 230 -3.63 -28.13 22.08
CA ALA A 230 -4.89 -27.42 21.98
C ALA A 230 -5.02 -26.57 20.68
N GLY A 231 -3.98 -26.54 19.85
CA GLY A 231 -3.94 -25.75 18.62
C GLY A 231 -3.57 -24.27 18.83
N GLN A 232 -3.26 -23.87 20.06
CA GLN A 232 -2.90 -22.48 20.39
C GLN A 232 -1.42 -22.20 20.10
N TRP A 233 -1.11 -20.98 19.72
CA TRP A 233 0.27 -20.57 19.45
C TRP A 233 1.07 -20.35 20.72
N ARG A 234 2.23 -21.01 20.79
CA ARG A 234 3.25 -20.81 21.80
C ARG A 234 4.54 -20.30 21.18
N VAL A 235 5.27 -19.54 21.97
CA VAL A 235 6.53 -18.94 21.55
C VAL A 235 7.66 -19.44 22.44
N ARG A 236 8.66 -20.05 21.80
CA ARG A 236 9.90 -20.49 22.41
C ARG A 236 11.07 -19.74 21.81
N THR A 237 11.90 -19.14 22.63
CA THR A 237 13.02 -18.32 22.15
C THR A 237 14.34 -18.88 22.64
N TYR A 238 15.23 -19.20 21.71
CA TYR A 238 16.54 -19.76 21.99
C TYR A 238 17.54 -19.38 20.89
N SER A 239 18.83 -19.66 21.10
CA SER A 239 19.83 -19.48 20.05
C SER A 239 20.20 -20.84 19.42
N PRO A 240 20.41 -20.91 18.10
CA PRO A 240 20.90 -22.15 17.47
C PRO A 240 22.27 -22.58 17.99
N ALA A 241 23.10 -21.65 18.49
CA ALA A 241 24.37 -21.96 19.15
C ALA A 241 24.20 -22.71 20.49
N GLN A 242 23.05 -22.53 21.17
CA GLN A 242 22.71 -23.14 22.44
C GLN A 242 21.24 -23.59 22.48
N PRO A 243 20.85 -24.67 21.77
CA PRO A 243 19.45 -25.05 21.58
C PRO A 243 18.71 -25.42 22.86
N THR A 244 19.43 -25.83 23.88
CA THR A 244 18.87 -26.23 25.19
C THR A 244 18.61 -25.05 26.11
N LEU A 245 19.25 -23.90 25.84
CA LEU A 245 19.16 -22.71 26.68
C LEU A 245 18.00 -21.82 26.20
N LEU A 246 16.98 -21.68 27.03
CA LEU A 246 15.91 -20.72 26.78
C LEU A 246 16.40 -19.31 27.11
N LEU A 247 16.27 -18.40 26.15
CA LEU A 247 16.64 -17.00 26.33
C LEU A 247 15.58 -16.19 27.08
N ARG A 248 14.33 -16.65 27.05
CA ARG A 248 13.22 -16.19 27.86
C ARG A 248 12.27 -17.35 28.17
N PRO A 249 11.46 -17.25 29.26
CA PRO A 249 10.44 -18.26 29.51
C PRO A 249 9.53 -18.47 28.30
N GLU A 250 9.18 -19.72 28.05
CA GLU A 250 8.20 -20.05 27.01
C GLU A 250 6.82 -19.53 27.42
N PHE A 251 6.10 -18.91 26.49
CA PHE A 251 4.78 -18.35 26.74
C PHE A 251 3.80 -18.63 25.59
N GLY A 252 2.51 -18.70 25.92
CA GLY A 252 1.45 -18.71 24.93
C GLY A 252 1.12 -17.29 24.47
N LEU A 253 0.75 -17.12 23.22
CA LEU A 253 0.23 -15.82 22.77
C LEU A 253 -1.09 -15.54 23.51
N PRO A 254 -1.27 -14.36 24.10
CA PRO A 254 -2.45 -14.01 24.91
C PRO A 254 -3.69 -13.71 24.05
N TYR A 255 -3.76 -14.31 22.87
CA TYR A 255 -4.78 -14.02 21.88
C TYR A 255 -5.93 -15.02 22.01
N ASN A 256 -7.11 -14.55 22.42
CA ASN A 256 -8.29 -15.38 22.66
C ASN A 256 -9.61 -14.76 22.19
N GLN A 257 -9.57 -13.66 21.43
CA GLN A 257 -10.74 -12.98 20.91
C GLN A 257 -10.75 -12.95 19.38
N GLY A 258 -11.93 -12.76 18.78
CA GLY A 258 -12.08 -12.68 17.33
C GLY A 258 -11.67 -13.97 16.62
N GLU A 259 -10.84 -13.87 15.60
CA GLU A 259 -10.31 -15.03 14.86
C GLU A 259 -9.38 -15.90 15.70
N PHE A 260 -8.74 -15.34 16.74
CA PHE A 260 -7.86 -16.07 17.64
C PHE A 260 -8.62 -16.93 18.66
N ALA A 261 -9.94 -16.77 18.78
CA ALA A 261 -10.79 -17.66 19.59
C ALA A 261 -11.09 -19.00 18.90
N ASN A 262 -10.70 -19.16 17.63
CA ASN A 262 -10.89 -20.41 16.89
C ASN A 262 -9.96 -21.52 17.42
N PRO A 263 -10.31 -22.80 17.24
CA PRO A 263 -9.46 -23.93 17.59
C PRO A 263 -8.10 -23.91 16.88
N GLN A 264 -8.02 -23.24 15.75
CA GLN A 264 -6.79 -23.04 14.97
C GLN A 264 -6.62 -21.56 14.64
N PRO A 265 -6.17 -20.73 15.58
CA PRO A 265 -5.97 -19.31 15.33
C PRO A 265 -4.87 -19.06 14.29
N PRO A 266 -4.95 -17.96 13.51
CA PRO A 266 -3.89 -17.60 12.60
C PRO A 266 -2.59 -17.31 13.37
N PRO A 267 -1.39 -17.50 12.78
CA PRO A 267 -0.15 -17.00 13.35
C PRO A 267 -0.12 -15.46 13.29
N PRO A 268 0.70 -14.79 14.11
CA PRO A 268 0.85 -13.34 14.06
C PRO A 268 1.68 -12.88 12.85
N PHE A 269 1.52 -13.53 11.71
CA PHE A 269 2.22 -13.28 10.47
C PHE A 269 1.23 -13.21 9.30
N GLY A 270 1.26 -12.10 8.59
CA GLY A 270 0.73 -11.99 7.24
C GLY A 270 1.80 -12.32 6.20
N GLU A 271 1.40 -12.46 4.94
CA GLU A 271 2.36 -12.61 3.83
C GLU A 271 1.87 -11.92 2.57
N PHE A 272 2.77 -11.21 1.90
CA PHE A 272 2.58 -10.75 0.55
C PHE A 272 3.30 -11.67 -0.42
N ASN A 273 2.62 -12.06 -1.50
CA ASN A 273 3.17 -12.89 -2.57
C ASN A 273 2.90 -12.22 -3.91
N PHE A 274 3.94 -12.04 -4.72
CA PHE A 274 3.82 -11.41 -6.04
C PHE A 274 3.07 -12.28 -7.04
N GLU A 275 3.38 -13.58 -7.06
CA GLU A 275 2.72 -14.55 -7.94
C GLU A 275 2.39 -15.83 -7.15
N VAL A 276 1.12 -16.23 -7.17
CA VAL A 276 0.66 -17.47 -6.52
C VAL A 276 0.10 -18.36 -7.62
N LYS A 277 0.92 -19.29 -8.12
CA LYS A 277 0.51 -20.31 -9.10
C LYS A 277 0.29 -21.68 -8.47
N GLU A 278 1.11 -22.00 -7.48
CA GLU A 278 1.15 -23.31 -6.84
C GLU A 278 1.06 -23.18 -5.32
N ARG A 279 0.60 -24.24 -4.67
CA ARG A 279 0.61 -24.32 -3.22
C ARG A 279 2.00 -24.76 -2.75
N GLY A 280 2.79 -23.83 -2.29
CA GLY A 280 4.12 -24.08 -1.73
C GLY A 280 4.73 -22.80 -1.22
N TYR A 281 5.22 -22.79 0.01
CA TYR A 281 5.78 -21.58 0.59
C TYR A 281 6.96 -21.03 -0.22
N TYR A 282 7.74 -21.88 -0.85
CA TYR A 282 8.91 -21.53 -1.65
C TYR A 282 8.64 -21.46 -3.17
N SER A 283 7.38 -21.62 -3.59
CA SER A 283 6.98 -21.65 -5.01
C SER A 283 6.77 -20.28 -5.69
N PRO A 284 6.39 -19.18 -5.00
CA PRO A 284 6.21 -17.89 -5.63
C PRO A 284 7.48 -17.41 -6.35
N ARG A 285 7.29 -16.71 -7.49
CA ARG A 285 8.38 -16.15 -8.28
C ARG A 285 8.29 -14.63 -8.30
N GLY A 286 9.41 -13.96 -8.05
CA GLY A 286 9.54 -12.50 -8.09
C GLY A 286 9.84 -11.96 -9.48
N VAL A 287 9.95 -10.64 -9.56
CA VAL A 287 10.31 -9.94 -10.80
C VAL A 287 11.69 -10.38 -11.28
N CYS A 288 12.69 -10.41 -10.39
CA CYS A 288 14.06 -10.82 -10.73
C CYS A 288 14.11 -12.20 -11.37
N GLU A 289 13.44 -13.20 -10.78
CA GLU A 289 13.41 -14.56 -11.36
C GLU A 289 12.72 -14.62 -12.72
N ARG A 290 11.71 -13.78 -12.94
CA ARG A 290 10.96 -13.77 -14.19
C ARG A 290 11.69 -13.15 -15.35
N VAL A 291 12.57 -12.19 -15.11
CA VAL A 291 13.31 -11.47 -16.17
C VAL A 291 14.80 -11.83 -16.22
N ALA A 292 15.24 -12.82 -15.44
CA ALA A 292 16.65 -13.19 -15.32
C ALA A 292 17.30 -13.56 -16.65
N ALA A 293 16.59 -14.31 -17.51
CA ALA A 293 17.10 -14.72 -18.80
C ALA A 293 17.24 -13.53 -19.76
N GLU A 294 16.24 -12.65 -19.77
CA GLU A 294 16.24 -11.46 -20.60
C GLU A 294 17.33 -10.47 -20.16
N GLU A 295 17.51 -10.29 -18.86
CA GLU A 295 18.56 -9.42 -18.31
C GLU A 295 19.96 -9.94 -18.61
N ALA A 296 20.18 -11.26 -18.49
CA ALA A 296 21.45 -11.88 -18.85
C ALA A 296 21.77 -11.71 -20.35
N SER A 297 20.76 -11.85 -21.23
CA SER A 297 20.91 -11.61 -22.66
C SER A 297 21.25 -10.15 -22.94
N LEU A 298 20.49 -9.22 -22.37
CA LEU A 298 20.72 -7.77 -22.56
C LEU A 298 22.10 -7.34 -22.05
N SER A 299 22.54 -7.85 -20.90
CA SER A 299 23.87 -7.59 -20.36
C SER A 299 24.97 -8.09 -21.29
N LYS A 300 24.81 -9.29 -21.87
CA LYS A 300 25.74 -9.84 -22.84
C LYS A 300 25.80 -9.00 -24.12
N ASP A 301 24.65 -8.68 -24.69
CA ASP A 301 24.57 -7.92 -25.94
C ASP A 301 25.12 -6.50 -25.77
N TRP A 302 24.80 -5.86 -24.65
CA TRP A 302 25.35 -4.54 -24.29
C TRP A 302 26.87 -4.56 -24.17
N ASN A 303 27.42 -5.54 -23.45
CA ASN A 303 28.87 -5.67 -23.30
C ASN A 303 29.56 -5.96 -24.64
N THR A 304 28.99 -6.83 -25.45
CA THR A 304 29.50 -7.11 -26.81
C THR A 304 29.51 -5.84 -27.67
N MET A 305 28.45 -5.04 -27.61
CA MET A 305 28.35 -3.77 -28.33
C MET A 305 29.44 -2.78 -27.86
N LYS A 306 29.64 -2.65 -26.54
CA LYS A 306 30.65 -1.77 -25.96
C LYS A 306 32.07 -2.23 -26.30
N ASP A 307 32.36 -3.50 -26.23
CA ASP A 307 33.65 -4.07 -26.58
C ASP A 307 33.95 -3.86 -28.07
N HIS A 308 32.97 -4.12 -28.97
CA HIS A 308 33.11 -3.83 -30.40
C HIS A 308 33.35 -2.33 -30.65
N GLN A 309 32.64 -1.45 -29.96
CA GLN A 309 32.84 -0.01 -30.08
C GLN A 309 34.25 0.38 -29.63
N THR A 310 34.76 -0.20 -28.54
CA THR A 310 36.11 0.04 -28.04
C THR A 310 37.18 -0.38 -29.05
N ILE A 311 37.05 -1.58 -29.66
CA ILE A 311 37.99 -2.08 -30.66
C ILE A 311 37.94 -1.22 -31.92
N THR A 312 36.76 -0.80 -32.36
CA THR A 312 36.59 0.04 -33.54
C THR A 312 37.17 1.44 -33.36
N CYS A 313 36.97 2.04 -32.15
CA CYS A 313 37.52 3.36 -31.82
C CYS A 313 39.04 3.36 -31.52
N SER A 314 39.55 2.20 -31.06
CA SER A 314 41.00 2.02 -30.78
C SER A 314 41.52 0.81 -31.55
N PRO A 315 41.66 0.94 -32.87
CA PRO A 315 42.02 -0.18 -33.73
C PRO A 315 43.40 -0.73 -33.40
N VAL A 316 43.53 -2.05 -33.53
CA VAL A 316 44.83 -2.72 -33.48
C VAL A 316 45.57 -2.48 -34.78
N PHE A 317 46.84 -2.09 -34.67
CA PHE A 317 47.70 -1.87 -35.80
C PHE A 317 48.73 -2.99 -35.94
N TYR A 318 49.14 -3.30 -37.14
CA TYR A 318 50.25 -4.19 -37.43
C TYR A 318 51.19 -3.54 -38.43
N ALA A 319 52.48 -3.87 -38.32
CA ALA A 319 53.47 -3.44 -39.29
C ALA A 319 53.48 -4.38 -40.48
N LYS A 320 53.42 -3.84 -41.70
CA LYS A 320 53.46 -4.64 -42.94
C LYS A 320 54.82 -5.27 -43.22
N GLN A 321 55.90 -4.64 -42.82
CA GLN A 321 57.28 -5.04 -43.14
C GLN A 321 58.16 -5.10 -41.89
N GLY A 322 57.72 -5.70 -40.81
CA GLY A 322 58.51 -5.80 -39.60
C GLY A 322 58.78 -4.45 -38.92
N VAL A 323 59.00 -4.47 -37.63
CA VAL A 323 59.29 -3.25 -36.82
C VAL A 323 60.78 -3.16 -36.61
N PRO A 324 61.43 -2.02 -36.90
CA PRO A 324 62.85 -1.79 -36.54
C PRO A 324 63.05 -1.98 -35.03
N GLN A 325 64.21 -2.59 -34.64
CA GLN A 325 64.48 -2.97 -33.27
C GLN A 325 64.41 -1.82 -32.26
N ASN A 326 64.59 -0.56 -32.68
CA ASN A 326 64.56 0.64 -31.84
C ASN A 326 63.40 1.58 -32.16
N ALA A 327 62.31 1.07 -32.79
CA ALA A 327 61.17 1.93 -33.12
C ALA A 327 60.32 2.27 -31.88
N ASN A 328 60.03 3.56 -31.75
CA ASN A 328 59.08 4.03 -30.73
C ASN A 328 57.65 3.68 -31.20
N LEU A 329 56.99 2.74 -30.52
CA LEU A 329 55.64 2.28 -30.83
C LEU A 329 54.53 3.18 -30.24
N ARG A 330 54.87 4.28 -29.56
CA ARG A 330 53.89 5.26 -29.14
C ARG A 330 53.38 6.07 -30.32
N MET A 331 52.11 6.05 -30.58
CA MET A 331 51.45 6.89 -31.57
C MET A 331 51.08 8.24 -30.94
N VAL A 332 51.59 9.32 -31.50
CA VAL A 332 51.29 10.69 -31.11
C VAL A 332 50.77 11.43 -32.36
N PRO A 333 49.74 12.26 -32.23
CA PRO A 333 49.28 13.08 -33.37
C PRO A 333 50.39 13.86 -34.02
N GLY A 334 50.54 13.76 -35.34
CA GLY A 334 51.61 14.41 -36.12
C GLY A 334 52.95 13.68 -36.17
N GLN A 335 53.06 12.50 -35.59
CA GLN A 335 54.30 11.68 -35.67
C GLN A 335 54.46 11.01 -37.02
N ILE A 336 55.65 11.09 -37.58
CA ILE A 336 56.04 10.31 -38.77
C ILE A 336 56.64 9.00 -38.31
N LEU A 337 56.04 7.88 -38.70
CA LEU A 337 56.52 6.55 -38.37
C LEU A 337 57.50 6.05 -39.45
N PRO A 338 58.61 5.42 -39.02
CA PRO A 338 59.66 4.95 -39.97
C PRO A 338 59.29 3.62 -40.66
N PHE A 339 58.05 3.13 -40.51
CA PHE A 339 57.56 1.87 -41.09
C PHE A 339 56.07 2.00 -41.42
N GLU A 340 55.60 1.23 -42.37
CA GLU A 340 54.21 1.22 -42.78
C GLU A 340 53.38 0.41 -41.81
N ILE A 341 52.34 1.03 -41.30
CA ILE A 341 51.34 0.38 -40.43
C ILE A 341 50.02 0.24 -41.16
N ALA A 342 49.31 -0.84 -40.89
CA ALA A 342 47.93 -1.03 -41.31
C ALA A 342 47.08 -1.30 -40.10
N SER A 343 45.87 -0.79 -40.10
CA SER A 343 44.90 -1.09 -39.07
C SER A 343 44.19 -2.42 -39.41
N VAL A 344 43.92 -3.20 -38.40
CA VAL A 344 43.03 -4.36 -38.55
C VAL A 344 41.62 -3.80 -38.75
N GLN A 345 41.02 -4.14 -39.90
CA GLN A 345 39.65 -3.75 -40.21
C GLN A 345 38.69 -4.70 -39.52
N PHE A 346 37.88 -4.17 -38.61
CA PHE A 346 36.77 -4.93 -38.03
C PHE A 346 35.49 -4.64 -38.82
N PRO A 347 34.66 -5.66 -39.12
CA PRO A 347 33.39 -5.40 -39.77
C PRO A 347 32.49 -4.52 -38.89
N PRO A 348 31.66 -3.67 -39.50
CA PRO A 348 30.70 -2.87 -38.74
C PRO A 348 29.76 -3.79 -37.95
N MET A 349 29.32 -3.31 -36.78
CA MET A 349 28.36 -4.06 -35.97
C MET A 349 27.05 -4.24 -36.75
N PRO A 350 26.47 -5.46 -36.77
CA PRO A 350 25.17 -5.64 -37.39
C PRO A 350 24.11 -4.77 -36.73
N ALA A 351 23.30 -4.07 -37.52
CA ALA A 351 22.21 -3.21 -37.02
C ALA A 351 21.17 -3.98 -36.20
N ASP A 352 21.07 -5.30 -36.44
CA ASP A 352 20.11 -6.18 -35.76
C ASP A 352 20.38 -6.36 -34.28
N VAL A 353 21.59 -6.09 -33.78
CA VAL A 353 21.88 -6.20 -32.33
C VAL A 353 21.03 -5.24 -31.52
N GLY A 354 20.91 -3.97 -31.96
CA GLY A 354 20.08 -2.96 -31.30
C GLY A 354 18.58 -3.32 -31.33
N ASN A 355 18.12 -3.84 -32.47
CA ASN A 355 16.75 -4.31 -32.62
C ASN A 355 16.46 -5.52 -31.72
N GLY A 356 17.43 -6.46 -31.63
CA GLY A 356 17.37 -7.62 -30.74
C GLY A 356 17.24 -7.24 -29.27
N MET A 357 18.04 -6.27 -28.82
CA MET A 357 17.96 -5.74 -27.46
C MET A 357 16.58 -5.13 -27.15
N GLN A 358 16.04 -4.32 -28.08
CA GLN A 358 14.70 -3.75 -27.92
C GLN A 358 13.61 -4.82 -27.89
N ALA A 359 13.72 -5.87 -28.72
CA ALA A 359 12.80 -7.00 -28.73
C ALA A 359 12.84 -7.74 -27.39
N THR A 360 14.04 -8.04 -26.87
CA THR A 360 14.22 -8.70 -25.56
C THR A 360 13.62 -7.88 -24.43
N GLN A 361 13.85 -6.57 -24.42
CA GLN A 361 13.24 -5.69 -23.43
C GLN A 361 11.71 -5.69 -23.50
N ARG A 362 11.16 -5.68 -24.71
CA ARG A 362 9.70 -5.76 -24.93
C ARG A 362 9.11 -7.08 -24.43
N ILE A 363 9.78 -8.21 -24.66
CA ILE A 363 9.37 -9.51 -24.13
C ILE A 363 9.31 -9.49 -22.61
N ALA A 364 10.30 -8.89 -21.94
CA ALA A 364 10.30 -8.76 -20.49
C ALA A 364 9.12 -7.90 -19.99
N GLU A 365 8.84 -6.77 -20.66
CA GLU A 365 7.71 -5.90 -20.35
C GLU A 365 6.37 -6.64 -20.52
N GLU A 366 6.20 -7.38 -21.60
CA GLU A 366 5.00 -8.19 -21.84
C GLU A 366 4.82 -9.30 -20.79
N ARG A 367 5.89 -10.01 -20.43
CA ARG A 367 5.85 -11.06 -19.36
C ARG A 367 5.43 -10.52 -18.00
N LEU A 368 5.80 -9.29 -17.70
CA LEU A 368 5.41 -8.62 -16.45
C LEU A 368 4.11 -7.83 -16.58
N SER A 369 3.54 -7.74 -17.79
CA SER A 369 2.38 -6.90 -18.10
C SER A 369 2.57 -5.43 -17.68
N VAL A 370 3.80 -4.92 -17.85
CA VAL A 370 4.14 -3.52 -17.61
C VAL A 370 3.82 -2.73 -18.88
N PRO A 371 2.97 -1.69 -18.82
CA PRO A 371 2.66 -0.90 -20.01
C PRO A 371 3.90 -0.16 -20.51
N SER A 372 4.27 -0.39 -21.76
CA SER A 372 5.37 0.32 -22.44
C SER A 372 5.06 1.81 -22.69
N VAL A 373 3.79 2.17 -22.65
CA VAL A 373 3.27 3.49 -23.05
C VAL A 373 3.41 4.55 -21.94
N GLY A 374 3.69 4.15 -20.70
CA GLY A 374 3.72 5.07 -19.55
C GLY A 374 5.03 5.84 -19.34
N VAL A 375 6.09 5.57 -20.08
CA VAL A 375 7.42 6.13 -19.82
C VAL A 375 7.96 6.85 -21.06
N GLY A 376 7.30 7.94 -21.50
CA GLY A 376 7.92 8.94 -22.40
C GLY A 376 8.54 8.45 -23.72
N ARG A 377 8.43 7.16 -24.05
CA ARG A 377 8.79 6.66 -25.36
C ARG A 377 7.66 7.01 -26.32
N ALA A 378 7.90 7.98 -27.16
CA ALA A 378 7.07 8.25 -28.32
C ALA A 378 6.75 6.92 -29.00
N VAL A 379 5.47 6.61 -29.12
CA VAL A 379 4.99 5.54 -30.01
C VAL A 379 5.65 5.82 -31.35
N ASP A 380 6.36 4.82 -31.89
CA ASP A 380 7.02 4.92 -33.18
C ASP A 380 6.02 5.53 -34.19
N PRO A 381 6.24 6.75 -34.68
CA PRO A 381 5.27 7.43 -35.52
C PRO A 381 5.07 6.74 -36.88
N SER A 382 5.94 5.75 -37.20
CA SER A 382 5.86 4.96 -38.44
C SER A 382 4.80 3.84 -38.41
N LYS A 383 4.23 3.53 -37.23
CA LYS A 383 3.15 2.55 -37.08
C LYS A 383 1.91 3.25 -36.55
N ASN A 384 1.07 3.71 -37.48
CA ASN A 384 -0.26 4.27 -37.19
C ASN A 384 -1.15 3.21 -36.49
N LYS A 385 -0.94 3.00 -35.19
CA LYS A 385 -1.92 2.28 -34.37
C LYS A 385 -3.12 3.20 -34.21
N THR A 386 -4.29 2.70 -34.53
CA THR A 386 -5.53 3.43 -34.30
C THR A 386 -5.72 3.65 -32.80
N ALA A 387 -6.38 4.74 -32.41
CA ALA A 387 -6.72 5.00 -31.01
C ALA A 387 -7.47 3.80 -30.38
N ALA A 388 -8.25 3.07 -31.16
CA ALA A 388 -8.95 1.86 -30.75
C ALA A 388 -7.97 0.70 -30.43
N GLU A 389 -6.93 0.48 -31.21
CA GLU A 389 -5.90 -0.54 -30.91
C GLU A 389 -5.08 -0.18 -29.67
N THR A 390 -4.73 1.09 -29.51
CA THR A 390 -4.02 1.57 -28.31
C THR A 390 -4.88 1.38 -27.07
N ASN A 391 -6.17 1.70 -27.15
CA ASN A 391 -7.12 1.51 -26.06
C ASN A 391 -7.35 0.01 -25.75
N LEU A 392 -7.41 -0.85 -26.77
CA LEU A 392 -7.55 -2.28 -26.58
C LEU A 392 -6.32 -2.88 -25.90
N ILE A 393 -5.10 -2.53 -26.35
CA ILE A 393 -3.86 -2.98 -25.73
C ILE A 393 -3.77 -2.51 -24.28
N SER A 394 -4.09 -1.25 -24.01
CA SER A 394 -4.10 -0.71 -22.65
C SER A 394 -5.13 -1.40 -21.76
N SER A 395 -6.31 -1.75 -22.29
CA SER A 395 -7.35 -2.47 -21.54
C SER A 395 -6.94 -3.91 -21.22
N ILE A 396 -6.28 -4.62 -22.14
CA ILE A 396 -5.77 -5.99 -21.91
C ILE A 396 -4.65 -5.97 -20.86
N MET A 397 -3.73 -4.99 -20.95
CA MET A 397 -2.66 -4.82 -19.97
C MET A 397 -3.20 -4.46 -18.59
N ALA A 398 -4.20 -3.57 -18.53
CA ALA A 398 -4.91 -3.24 -17.30
C ALA A 398 -5.58 -4.48 -16.68
N ALA A 399 -6.24 -5.31 -17.49
CA ALA A 399 -6.88 -6.54 -17.02
C ALA A 399 -5.88 -7.56 -16.45
N SER A 400 -4.69 -7.69 -17.03
CA SER A 400 -3.65 -8.60 -16.50
C SER A 400 -3.00 -8.07 -15.22
N GLY A 401 -2.83 -6.75 -15.10
CA GLY A 401 -2.43 -6.07 -13.89
C GLY A 401 -3.46 -6.21 -12.77
N ASP A 402 -4.75 -6.19 -13.11
CA ASP A 402 -5.85 -6.31 -12.17
C ASP A 402 -5.87 -7.64 -11.40
N VAL A 403 -5.47 -8.74 -12.02
CA VAL A 403 -5.37 -10.06 -11.33
C VAL A 403 -4.35 -10.02 -10.19
N ARG A 404 -3.18 -9.40 -10.40
CA ARG A 404 -2.15 -9.26 -9.35
C ARG A 404 -2.59 -8.27 -8.29
N SER A 405 -3.16 -7.15 -8.71
CA SER A 405 -3.72 -6.15 -7.79
C SER A 405 -4.81 -6.75 -6.89
N ARG A 406 -5.71 -7.57 -7.44
CA ARG A 406 -6.72 -8.29 -6.64
C ARG A 406 -6.10 -9.29 -5.66
N ALA A 407 -5.06 -10.02 -6.09
CA ALA A 407 -4.36 -10.94 -5.20
C ALA A 407 -3.68 -10.18 -4.05
N PHE A 408 -3.00 -9.09 -4.34
CA PHE A 408 -2.37 -8.22 -3.35
C PHE A 408 -3.40 -7.61 -2.38
N ARG A 409 -4.51 -7.05 -2.89
CA ARG A 409 -5.58 -6.50 -2.05
C ARG A 409 -6.17 -7.53 -1.09
N ARG A 410 -6.34 -8.77 -1.53
CA ARG A 410 -6.80 -9.85 -0.66
C ARG A 410 -5.79 -10.16 0.45
N GLN A 411 -4.49 -10.14 0.13
CA GLN A 411 -3.41 -10.34 1.11
C GLN A 411 -3.31 -9.16 2.08
N LEU A 412 -3.43 -7.94 1.58
CA LEU A 412 -3.52 -6.73 2.41
C LEU A 412 -4.73 -6.78 3.33
N GLY A 413 -5.91 -7.16 2.83
CA GLY A 413 -7.11 -7.34 3.65
C GLY A 413 -6.91 -8.40 4.74
N ALA A 414 -6.21 -9.49 4.45
CA ALA A 414 -5.86 -10.50 5.46
C ALA A 414 -4.91 -9.93 6.53
N LEU A 415 -3.92 -9.11 6.13
CA LEU A 415 -3.00 -8.44 7.06
C LEU A 415 -3.75 -7.44 7.95
N LEU A 416 -4.65 -6.63 7.38
CA LEU A 416 -5.46 -5.67 8.13
C LEU A 416 -6.41 -6.36 9.13
N ASN A 417 -7.04 -7.48 8.72
CA ASN A 417 -7.86 -8.29 9.63
C ASN A 417 -7.03 -8.89 10.78
N LEU A 418 -5.79 -9.34 10.49
CA LEU A 418 -4.86 -9.82 11.50
C LEU A 418 -4.49 -8.70 12.49
N ALA A 419 -4.16 -7.51 11.98
CA ALA A 419 -3.82 -6.35 12.79
C ALA A 419 -4.98 -5.93 13.71
N TRP A 420 -6.20 -5.86 13.18
CA TRP A 420 -7.40 -5.64 13.99
C TRP A 420 -7.60 -6.73 15.04
N GLY A 421 -7.46 -8.00 14.63
CA GLY A 421 -7.57 -9.14 15.54
C GLY A 421 -6.58 -9.08 16.71
N ILE A 422 -5.38 -8.55 16.50
CA ILE A 422 -4.39 -8.33 17.55
C ILE A 422 -4.77 -7.12 18.41
N ALA A 423 -5.20 -6.01 17.80
CA ALA A 423 -5.59 -4.80 18.52
C ALA A 423 -6.69 -5.05 19.55
N ILE A 424 -7.72 -5.82 19.20
CA ILE A 424 -8.85 -6.13 20.10
C ILE A 424 -8.46 -6.98 21.31
N GLN A 425 -7.29 -7.65 21.30
CA GLN A 425 -6.82 -8.39 22.49
C GLN A 425 -6.43 -7.46 23.62
N TYR A 426 -5.98 -6.25 23.29
CA TYR A 426 -5.41 -5.30 24.24
C TYR A 426 -6.28 -4.08 24.50
N ARG A 427 -7.19 -3.74 23.58
CA ARG A 427 -8.08 -2.58 23.70
C ARG A 427 -9.42 -2.99 24.29
N ARG A 428 -9.69 -2.55 25.53
CA ARG A 428 -10.91 -2.86 26.29
C ARG A 428 -11.57 -1.65 26.91
N GLU A 429 -10.98 -0.47 26.71
CA GLU A 429 -11.43 0.78 27.31
C GLU A 429 -11.90 1.74 26.21
N THR A 430 -12.75 2.67 26.59
CA THR A 430 -13.12 3.79 25.72
C THR A 430 -11.90 4.63 25.44
N LEU A 431 -11.66 4.98 24.18
CA LEU A 431 -10.46 5.64 23.71
C LEU A 431 -10.79 6.98 23.06
N ASP A 432 -9.98 7.97 23.39
CA ASP A 432 -9.95 9.24 22.69
C ASP A 432 -8.88 9.19 21.59
N TYR A 433 -9.18 9.67 20.39
CA TYR A 433 -8.25 9.75 19.28
C TYR A 433 -8.54 10.96 18.40
N TYR A 434 -7.52 11.45 17.70
CA TYR A 434 -7.68 12.57 16.78
C TYR A 434 -8.02 12.08 15.39
N PHE A 435 -9.09 12.61 14.81
CA PHE A 435 -9.47 12.35 13.43
C PHE A 435 -9.90 13.66 12.77
N ASN A 436 -9.19 14.06 11.71
CA ASN A 436 -9.43 15.32 10.99
C ASN A 436 -9.45 16.57 11.90
N ASP A 437 -8.46 16.69 12.78
CA ASP A 437 -8.28 17.78 13.76
C ASP A 437 -9.36 17.88 14.84
N GLU A 438 -10.24 16.89 14.95
CA GLU A 438 -11.25 16.79 16.02
C GLU A 438 -10.94 15.62 16.95
N LEU A 439 -11.11 15.84 18.27
CA LEU A 439 -11.03 14.78 19.25
C LEU A 439 -12.30 13.93 19.15
N GLN A 440 -12.13 12.66 18.82
CA GLN A 440 -13.19 11.66 18.72
C GLN A 440 -13.07 10.66 19.85
N GLN A 441 -14.20 10.08 20.27
CA GLN A 441 -14.23 9.05 21.29
C GLN A 441 -14.80 7.75 20.71
N LEU A 442 -14.08 6.65 20.92
CA LEU A 442 -14.52 5.32 20.53
C LEU A 442 -14.88 4.51 21.78
N ASP A 443 -16.12 4.04 21.83
CA ASP A 443 -16.61 3.17 22.90
C ASP A 443 -15.90 1.80 22.88
N ALA A 444 -15.60 1.25 24.05
CA ALA A 444 -15.06 -0.08 24.24
C ALA A 444 -15.89 -1.19 23.56
N ALA A 445 -17.20 -0.99 23.42
CA ALA A 445 -18.09 -1.89 22.72
C ALA A 445 -17.71 -2.10 21.22
N ALA A 446 -17.08 -1.11 20.59
CA ALA A 446 -16.61 -1.20 19.22
C ALA A 446 -15.57 -2.33 19.04
N PHE A 447 -14.75 -2.60 20.06
CA PHE A 447 -13.73 -3.66 20.01
C PHE A 447 -14.28 -5.07 20.21
N THR A 448 -15.52 -5.21 20.64
CA THR A 448 -16.20 -6.52 20.74
C THR A 448 -16.90 -6.91 19.45
N GLY A 449 -17.07 -5.97 18.53
CA GLY A 449 -17.74 -6.15 17.24
C GLY A 449 -16.93 -7.04 16.29
N ARG A 450 -17.66 -7.80 15.46
CA ARG A 450 -17.07 -8.52 14.32
C ARG A 450 -17.30 -7.72 13.04
N TYR A 451 -16.21 -7.33 12.43
CA TYR A 451 -16.19 -6.57 11.19
C TYR A 451 -15.48 -7.34 10.10
N ARG A 452 -15.92 -7.15 8.88
CA ARG A 452 -15.16 -7.51 7.68
C ARG A 452 -14.35 -6.28 7.28
N ILE A 453 -13.06 -6.43 7.24
CA ILE A 453 -12.14 -5.34 6.93
C ILE A 453 -11.61 -5.55 5.52
N GLU A 454 -11.83 -4.57 4.66
CA GLU A 454 -11.37 -4.57 3.28
C GLU A 454 -10.50 -3.35 3.02
N PRO A 455 -9.41 -3.47 2.23
CA PRO A 455 -8.63 -2.32 1.81
C PRO A 455 -9.49 -1.34 1.01
N SER A 456 -9.41 -0.06 1.32
CA SER A 456 -10.22 0.98 0.68
C SER A 456 -9.75 1.29 -0.75
N GLY A 457 -8.46 1.13 -1.06
CA GLY A 457 -7.91 1.36 -2.38
C GLY A 457 -8.55 0.42 -3.41
N SER A 458 -9.23 0.95 -4.42
CA SER A 458 -9.77 0.16 -5.54
C SER A 458 -8.86 0.29 -6.75
N GLY A 459 -8.68 -0.81 -7.50
CA GLY A 459 -7.91 -0.79 -8.75
C GLY A 459 -8.47 0.18 -9.79
N ASP A 460 -9.78 0.44 -9.72
CA ASP A 460 -10.46 1.41 -10.59
C ASP A 460 -10.14 2.88 -10.22
N ASN A 461 -9.67 3.13 -8.99
CA ASN A 461 -9.36 4.48 -8.50
C ASN A 461 -7.91 4.92 -8.78
N ASN A 462 -7.08 4.07 -9.36
CA ASN A 462 -5.68 4.41 -9.68
C ASN A 462 -5.54 5.55 -10.70
N ASN A 463 -6.62 5.89 -11.40
CA ASN A 463 -6.64 7.05 -12.29
C ASN A 463 -7.64 8.08 -11.76
N ARG A 464 -7.18 8.99 -10.91
CA ARG A 464 -7.98 10.06 -10.31
C ARG A 464 -8.76 10.86 -11.37
N ALA A 465 -8.14 11.11 -12.52
CA ALA A 465 -8.81 11.76 -13.64
C ALA A 465 -10.00 10.95 -14.19
N LEU A 466 -9.87 9.62 -14.25
CA LEU A 466 -10.95 8.73 -14.70
C LEU A 466 -12.07 8.64 -13.66
N VAL A 467 -11.74 8.63 -12.38
CA VAL A 467 -12.72 8.64 -11.29
C VAL A 467 -13.50 9.93 -11.28
N LEU A 468 -12.81 11.07 -11.39
CA LEU A 468 -13.42 12.39 -11.51
C LEU A 468 -14.32 12.47 -12.75
N GLN A 469 -13.84 12.01 -13.90
CA GLN A 469 -14.63 11.97 -15.13
C GLN A 469 -15.90 11.12 -14.97
N ARG A 470 -15.81 9.94 -14.35
CA ARG A 470 -16.96 9.08 -14.05
C ARG A 470 -17.94 9.74 -13.07
N ALA A 471 -17.43 10.42 -12.04
CA ALA A 471 -18.25 11.15 -11.07
C ALA A 471 -18.97 12.32 -11.73
N MET A 472 -18.27 13.10 -12.56
CA MET A 472 -18.86 14.19 -13.35
C MET A 472 -19.92 13.68 -14.33
N SER A 473 -19.64 12.57 -15.04
CA SER A 473 -20.61 11.96 -15.97
C SER A 473 -21.86 11.48 -15.23
N ARG A 474 -21.70 10.87 -14.04
CA ARG A 474 -22.84 10.49 -13.18
C ARG A 474 -23.64 11.70 -12.74
N LYS A 475 -22.97 12.76 -12.29
CA LYS A 475 -23.64 14.01 -11.93
C LYS A 475 -24.43 14.57 -13.12
N GLN A 476 -23.83 14.67 -14.30
CA GLN A 476 -24.48 15.14 -15.52
C GLN A 476 -25.71 14.30 -15.89
N MET A 477 -25.62 12.96 -15.83
CA MET A 477 -26.72 12.06 -16.17
C MET A 477 -27.90 12.13 -15.20
N PHE A 478 -27.64 12.39 -13.92
CA PHE A 478 -28.63 12.27 -12.85
C PHE A 478 -29.01 13.61 -12.20
N THR A 479 -28.44 14.72 -12.66
CA THR A 479 -28.83 16.06 -12.17
C THR A 479 -30.31 16.31 -12.43
N GLY A 480 -31.04 16.72 -11.39
CA GLY A 480 -32.46 17.00 -11.46
C GLY A 480 -33.39 15.79 -11.40
N ASN A 481 -32.88 14.58 -11.23
CA ASN A 481 -33.72 13.39 -11.01
C ASN A 481 -34.21 13.36 -9.55
N PRO A 482 -35.54 13.45 -9.30
CA PRO A 482 -36.09 13.53 -7.94
C PRO A 482 -35.90 12.24 -7.12
N ASN A 483 -35.58 11.11 -7.75
CA ASN A 483 -35.37 9.82 -7.08
C ASN A 483 -33.92 9.61 -6.63
N ILE A 484 -33.03 10.58 -6.91
CA ILE A 484 -31.60 10.45 -6.59
C ILE A 484 -31.18 11.62 -5.70
N ASN A 485 -30.46 11.29 -4.64
CA ASN A 485 -29.90 12.28 -3.73
C ASN A 485 -28.84 13.12 -4.45
N GLN A 486 -29.20 14.35 -4.80
CA GLN A 486 -28.33 15.28 -5.52
C GLN A 486 -27.08 15.65 -4.71
N ARG A 487 -27.23 15.74 -3.39
CA ARG A 487 -26.14 16.05 -2.47
C ARG A 487 -25.08 14.95 -2.42
N GLU A 488 -25.48 13.67 -2.44
CA GLU A 488 -24.54 12.56 -2.54
C GLU A 488 -23.83 12.50 -3.90
N LEU A 489 -24.48 12.96 -4.96
CA LEU A 489 -23.84 13.16 -6.26
C LEU A 489 -22.77 14.25 -6.19
N ASP A 490 -23.07 15.38 -5.56
CA ASP A 490 -22.11 16.49 -5.39
C ASP A 490 -20.95 16.05 -4.51
N ARG A 491 -21.24 15.37 -3.41
CA ARG A 491 -20.22 14.78 -2.54
C ARG A 491 -19.30 13.83 -3.30
N SER A 492 -19.86 12.94 -4.14
CA SER A 492 -19.07 11.98 -4.93
C SER A 492 -18.12 12.66 -5.92
N VAL A 493 -18.48 13.84 -6.44
CA VAL A 493 -17.61 14.63 -7.33
C VAL A 493 -16.51 15.32 -6.53
N LEU A 494 -16.86 15.93 -5.38
CA LEU A 494 -15.88 16.58 -4.51
C LEU A 494 -14.87 15.57 -3.93
N GLU A 495 -15.33 14.39 -3.52
CA GLU A 495 -14.45 13.29 -3.05
C GLU A 495 -13.51 12.81 -4.15
N ALA A 496 -13.96 12.76 -5.40
CA ALA A 496 -13.14 12.38 -6.54
C ALA A 496 -12.10 13.45 -6.92
N ASP A 497 -12.41 14.72 -6.68
CA ASP A 497 -11.50 15.85 -6.95
C ASP A 497 -10.52 16.06 -5.79
N ASP A 498 -11.00 16.38 -4.61
CA ASP A 498 -10.20 16.49 -3.38
C ASP A 498 -11.10 16.21 -2.16
N PRO A 499 -10.89 15.08 -1.45
CA PRO A 499 -11.66 14.75 -0.26
C PRO A 499 -11.66 15.82 0.83
N ARG A 500 -10.59 16.63 0.91
CA ARG A 500 -10.48 17.73 1.89
C ARG A 500 -11.46 18.86 1.60
N LEU A 501 -11.89 19.01 0.34
CA LEU A 501 -12.85 20.02 -0.06
C LEU A 501 -14.28 19.68 0.35
N VAL A 502 -14.59 18.41 0.59
CA VAL A 502 -15.94 17.95 0.96
C VAL A 502 -16.44 18.69 2.20
N LYS A 503 -15.64 18.76 3.26
CA LYS A 503 -16.02 19.46 4.50
C LYS A 503 -16.15 20.97 4.33
N ARG A 504 -15.38 21.57 3.44
CA ARG A 504 -15.35 23.02 3.23
C ARG A 504 -16.45 23.51 2.29
N LEU A 505 -16.84 22.68 1.33
CA LEU A 505 -17.78 23.06 0.26
C LEU A 505 -19.17 22.46 0.44
N LEU A 506 -19.28 21.31 1.12
CA LEU A 506 -20.56 20.67 1.40
C LEU A 506 -21.02 21.03 2.80
N LEU A 507 -21.93 21.97 2.91
CA LEU A 507 -22.52 22.38 4.19
C LEU A 507 -23.22 21.17 4.87
N ASN A 508 -23.08 21.01 6.18
CA ASN A 508 -23.81 19.98 6.92
C ASN A 508 -25.32 20.28 6.89
N GLU A 509 -26.16 19.24 6.87
CA GLU A 509 -27.63 19.42 6.86
C GLU A 509 -28.11 20.26 8.04
N GLY A 510 -27.53 20.04 9.22
CA GLY A 510 -27.84 20.84 10.41
C GLY A 510 -27.45 22.32 10.26
N THR A 511 -26.33 22.61 9.59
CA THR A 511 -25.87 23.99 9.34
C THR A 511 -26.77 24.68 8.31
N GLN A 512 -27.14 23.99 7.24
CA GLN A 512 -28.09 24.54 6.24
C GLN A 512 -29.46 24.83 6.84
N GLN A 513 -29.99 23.90 7.65
CA GLN A 513 -31.26 24.14 8.33
C GLN A 513 -31.17 25.28 9.34
N ALA A 514 -30.04 25.38 10.07
CA ALA A 514 -29.82 26.48 11.00
C ALA A 514 -29.73 27.83 10.27
N GLU A 515 -29.01 27.91 9.15
CA GLU A 515 -28.93 29.13 8.32
C GLU A 515 -30.30 29.52 7.76
N GLN A 516 -31.09 28.56 7.24
CA GLN A 516 -32.44 28.82 6.74
C GLN A 516 -33.40 29.28 7.82
N LEU A 517 -33.26 28.75 9.04
CA LEU A 517 -34.05 29.19 10.20
C LEU A 517 -33.63 30.58 10.68
N GLU A 518 -32.34 30.90 10.60
CA GLU A 518 -31.81 32.23 10.96
C GLU A 518 -32.22 33.28 9.92
N ASP A 519 -32.13 32.96 8.62
CA ASP A 519 -32.63 33.81 7.53
C ASP A 519 -34.13 34.11 7.73
N GLN A 520 -34.94 33.07 8.01
CA GLN A 520 -36.35 33.25 8.28
C GLN A 520 -36.63 34.07 9.54
N ALA A 521 -35.82 33.95 10.59
CA ALA A 521 -35.96 34.80 11.80
C ALA A 521 -35.66 36.27 11.51
N GLN A 522 -34.71 36.56 10.63
CA GLN A 522 -34.41 37.90 10.15
C GLN A 522 -35.58 38.45 9.30
N GLU A 523 -36.15 37.66 8.41
CA GLU A 523 -37.32 38.05 7.63
C GLU A 523 -38.54 38.33 8.48
N ILE A 524 -38.80 37.52 9.52
CA ILE A 524 -39.85 37.78 10.52
C ILE A 524 -39.58 39.13 11.21
N SER A 525 -38.35 39.42 11.59
CA SER A 525 -37.97 40.66 12.26
C SER A 525 -38.22 41.88 11.36
N ILE A 526 -37.95 41.78 10.06
CA ILE A 526 -38.21 42.80 9.04
C ILE A 526 -39.73 43.04 8.92
N MET A 527 -40.53 41.98 8.85
CA MET A 527 -41.98 42.07 8.77
C MET A 527 -42.62 42.68 10.06
N LEU A 528 -42.05 42.40 11.25
CA LEU A 528 -42.47 43.01 12.49
C LEU A 528 -42.23 44.53 12.53
N LEU A 529 -41.22 45.01 11.82
CA LEU A 529 -40.94 46.45 11.62
C LEU A 529 -41.86 47.09 10.56
N GLY A 530 -42.73 46.32 9.89
CA GLY A 530 -43.69 46.81 8.89
C GLY A 530 -43.15 46.81 7.46
N PHE A 531 -42.02 46.14 7.19
CA PHE A 531 -41.44 46.04 5.83
C PHE A 531 -41.69 44.66 5.21
N PRO A 532 -41.97 44.58 3.88
CA PRO A 532 -42.12 43.30 3.19
C PRO A 532 -40.77 42.56 3.06
N ALA A 533 -40.73 41.28 3.39
CA ALA A 533 -39.60 40.40 3.10
C ALA A 533 -39.76 39.75 1.70
N GLN A 534 -38.67 39.52 0.99
CA GLN A 534 -38.66 38.94 -0.36
C GLN A 534 -38.21 37.48 -0.31
N VAL A 535 -38.97 36.58 -0.96
CA VAL A 535 -38.59 35.15 -1.11
C VAL A 535 -37.47 35.00 -2.12
N ARG A 536 -36.40 34.36 -1.74
CA ARG A 536 -35.24 34.10 -2.61
C ARG A 536 -35.34 32.74 -3.28
N PRO A 537 -34.75 32.56 -4.48
CA PRO A 537 -34.76 31.26 -5.17
C PRO A 537 -34.04 30.13 -4.38
N ALA A 538 -33.09 30.49 -3.51
CA ALA A 538 -32.29 29.55 -2.71
C ALA A 538 -32.97 29.12 -1.41
N ASP A 539 -34.11 29.74 -1.02
CA ASP A 539 -34.78 29.46 0.23
C ASP A 539 -35.38 28.04 0.27
N ASP A 540 -35.26 27.37 1.42
CA ASP A 540 -36.07 26.19 1.70
C ASP A 540 -37.48 26.60 2.12
N ASP A 541 -38.33 26.69 1.13
CA ASP A 541 -39.71 27.13 1.31
C ASP A 541 -40.48 26.31 2.34
N SER A 542 -40.13 25.04 2.52
CA SER A 542 -40.75 24.14 3.50
C SER A 542 -40.34 24.49 4.95
N ALA A 543 -39.05 24.75 5.18
CA ALA A 543 -38.51 25.15 6.47
C ALA A 543 -38.99 26.55 6.86
N HIS A 544 -39.01 27.49 5.92
CA HIS A 544 -39.51 28.85 6.11
C HIS A 544 -41.00 28.89 6.48
N LEU A 545 -41.84 28.11 5.77
CA LEU A 545 -43.27 28.01 6.09
C LEU A 545 -43.53 27.40 7.48
N GLN A 546 -42.81 26.38 7.87
CA GLN A 546 -42.93 25.77 9.20
C GLN A 546 -42.53 26.74 10.30
N SER A 547 -41.45 27.52 10.07
CA SER A 547 -40.96 28.53 11.00
C SER A 547 -41.98 29.67 11.17
N LEU A 548 -42.58 30.17 10.07
CA LEU A 548 -43.63 31.18 10.07
C LEU A 548 -44.87 30.74 10.85
N VAL A 549 -45.36 29.52 10.58
CA VAL A 549 -46.50 28.93 11.32
C VAL A 549 -46.18 28.84 12.81
N GLY A 550 -44.99 28.33 13.18
CA GLY A 550 -44.55 28.24 14.55
C GLY A 550 -44.38 29.59 15.23
N PHE A 551 -43.99 30.63 14.52
CA PHE A 551 -43.90 32.00 15.06
C PHE A 551 -45.27 32.55 15.41
N VAL A 552 -46.23 32.50 14.51
CA VAL A 552 -47.58 33.03 14.75
C VAL A 552 -48.34 32.24 15.82
N GLN A 553 -48.18 30.91 15.85
CA GLN A 553 -48.75 30.08 16.91
C GLN A 553 -48.20 30.42 18.28
N ARG A 554 -46.90 30.68 18.40
CA ARG A 554 -46.26 31.13 19.64
C ARG A 554 -46.74 32.52 20.08
N ALA A 555 -46.88 33.46 19.15
CA ALA A 555 -47.41 34.76 19.43
C ALA A 555 -48.87 34.70 19.94
N ALA A 556 -49.70 33.91 19.27
CA ALA A 556 -51.09 33.67 19.68
C ALA A 556 -51.19 33.03 21.07
N SER A 557 -50.36 32.04 21.38
CA SER A 557 -50.31 31.35 22.68
C SER A 557 -49.87 32.27 23.85
N ARG A 558 -49.11 33.32 23.53
CA ARG A 558 -48.69 34.36 24.50
C ARG A 558 -49.68 35.51 24.66
N GLY A 559 -50.76 35.48 23.89
CA GLY A 559 -51.74 36.58 23.90
C GLY A 559 -51.21 37.89 23.29
N GLU A 560 -50.21 37.85 22.48
CA GLU A 560 -49.65 39.00 21.78
C GLU A 560 -50.53 39.34 20.58
N HIS A 561 -51.20 40.51 20.64
CA HIS A 561 -51.97 41.01 19.49
C HIS A 561 -51.04 41.64 18.46
N MET A 562 -50.77 40.91 17.37
CA MET A 562 -50.05 41.47 16.26
C MET A 562 -50.89 42.52 15.50
N ARG A 563 -50.23 43.56 14.98
CA ARG A 563 -50.89 44.59 14.18
C ARG A 563 -51.41 43.95 12.90
N ALA A 564 -52.62 44.38 12.43
CA ALA A 564 -53.22 43.84 11.21
C ALA A 564 -52.31 43.95 9.97
N GLU A 565 -51.52 45.04 9.87
CA GLU A 565 -50.52 45.25 8.83
C GLU A 565 -49.42 44.17 8.81
N VAL A 566 -48.93 43.77 10.01
CA VAL A 566 -47.90 42.69 10.14
C VAL A 566 -48.47 41.34 9.78
N LEU A 567 -49.69 41.01 10.19
CA LEU A 567 -50.40 39.79 9.82
C LEU A 567 -50.59 39.68 8.31
N GLN A 568 -50.89 40.81 7.65
CA GLN A 568 -51.03 40.86 6.20
C GLN A 568 -49.70 40.63 5.49
N LEU A 569 -48.57 41.20 6.01
CA LEU A 569 -47.23 40.96 5.46
C LEU A 569 -46.81 39.52 5.61
N VAL A 570 -46.99 38.91 6.77
CA VAL A 570 -46.68 37.49 7.06
C VAL A 570 -47.54 36.56 6.16
N GLY A 571 -48.83 36.89 5.99
CA GLY A 571 -49.72 36.13 5.13
C GLY A 571 -49.31 36.18 3.62
N ASN A 572 -48.93 37.37 3.16
CA ASN A 572 -48.44 37.51 1.77
C ASN A 572 -47.13 36.75 1.54
N HIS A 573 -46.18 36.89 2.46
CA HIS A 573 -44.89 36.21 2.39
C HIS A 573 -45.05 34.67 2.46
N ALA A 574 -45.92 34.15 3.33
CA ALA A 574 -46.28 32.72 3.35
C ALA A 574 -46.92 32.27 2.03
N GLY A 575 -47.73 33.12 1.39
CA GLY A 575 -48.31 32.87 0.06
C GLY A 575 -47.26 32.77 -1.04
N GLU A 576 -46.23 33.61 -0.99
CA GLU A 576 -45.09 33.58 -1.94
C GLU A 576 -44.26 32.29 -1.78
N HIS A 577 -43.94 31.91 -0.56
CA HIS A 577 -43.26 30.61 -0.29
C HIS A 577 -44.10 29.41 -0.72
N LEU A 578 -45.42 29.42 -0.51
CA LEU A 578 -46.33 28.40 -1.03
C LEU A 578 -46.29 28.30 -2.54
N ALA A 579 -46.29 29.42 -3.23
CA ALA A 579 -46.20 29.48 -4.69
C ALA A 579 -44.85 28.96 -5.21
N ALA A 580 -43.78 29.29 -4.52
CA ALA A 580 -42.42 28.77 -4.81
C ALA A 580 -42.31 27.25 -4.53
N LEU A 581 -42.83 26.80 -3.40
CA LEU A 581 -42.86 25.35 -3.02
C LEU A 581 -43.63 24.51 -4.04
N LYS A 582 -44.76 25.04 -4.54
CA LYS A 582 -45.55 24.36 -5.60
C LYS A 582 -44.75 24.13 -6.88
N LYS A 583 -43.85 25.05 -7.22
CA LYS A 583 -42.97 24.92 -8.39
C LYS A 583 -41.76 24.00 -8.12
N LYS A 584 -41.15 24.10 -6.94
CA LYS A 584 -39.94 23.37 -6.58
C LYS A 584 -40.23 21.93 -6.13
N ASN A 585 -41.25 21.71 -5.30
CA ASN A 585 -41.59 20.40 -4.73
C ASN A 585 -43.10 20.21 -4.58
N PRO A 586 -43.81 19.71 -5.63
CA PRO A 586 -45.26 19.49 -5.60
C PRO A 586 -45.75 18.54 -4.52
N GLY A 587 -44.89 17.55 -4.14
CA GLY A 587 -45.23 16.57 -3.07
C GLY A 587 -45.29 17.21 -1.69
N ALA A 588 -44.28 18.01 -1.32
CA ALA A 588 -44.26 18.78 -0.09
C ALA A 588 -45.37 19.83 -0.04
N TYR A 589 -45.65 20.48 -1.20
CA TYR A 589 -46.78 21.41 -1.32
C TYR A 589 -48.12 20.72 -0.98
N ALA A 590 -48.39 19.53 -1.50
CA ALA A 590 -49.65 18.82 -1.24
C ALA A 590 -49.84 18.47 0.24
N GLN A 591 -48.76 18.29 1.00
CA GLN A 591 -48.79 18.01 2.44
C GLN A 591 -48.97 19.28 3.28
N LEU A 592 -48.33 20.38 2.91
CA LEU A 592 -48.29 21.61 3.69
C LEU A 592 -49.40 22.61 3.35
N ALA A 593 -49.83 22.70 2.08
CA ALA A 593 -50.83 23.65 1.62
C ALA A 593 -52.17 23.58 2.39
N PRO A 594 -52.73 22.41 2.72
CA PRO A 594 -53.98 22.32 3.49
C PRO A 594 -53.82 22.90 4.92
N LYS A 595 -52.65 22.63 5.56
CA LYS A 595 -52.37 23.11 6.92
C LYS A 595 -52.20 24.62 6.98
N ILE A 596 -51.49 25.17 5.97
CA ILE A 596 -51.21 26.60 5.88
C ILE A 596 -52.47 27.35 5.43
N GLY A 597 -53.30 26.76 4.56
CA GLY A 597 -54.56 27.32 4.13
C GLY A 597 -55.56 27.47 5.29
N LEU A 598 -55.67 26.50 6.16
CA LEU A 598 -56.43 26.58 7.40
C LEU A 598 -55.91 27.70 8.31
N TRP A 599 -54.61 27.74 8.53
CA TRP A 599 -53.95 28.77 9.34
C TRP A 599 -54.12 30.19 8.75
N MET A 600 -53.98 30.38 7.42
CA MET A 600 -54.23 31.66 6.77
C MET A 600 -55.72 32.11 6.85
N GLY A 601 -56.66 31.16 6.96
CA GLY A 601 -58.06 31.40 7.19
C GLY A 601 -58.37 31.92 8.59
N GLU A 602 -57.62 31.48 9.59
CA GLU A 602 -57.71 31.93 10.99
C GLU A 602 -57.08 33.33 11.22
N LEU A 603 -56.21 33.77 10.33
CA LEU A 603 -55.56 35.09 10.36
C LEU A 603 -56.43 36.21 9.71
N LYS A 604 -57.52 35.88 9.02
CA LYS A 604 -58.49 36.82 8.45
C LYS A 604 -59.64 37.07 9.43
#